data_17e5fbf9c7f8d1ebdbc7212788d06645
#
_entry.id   17e5fbf9c7f8d1ebdbc7212788d06645
#
_cell.length_a   1.000
_cell.length_b   1.000
_cell.length_c   1.000
_cell.angle_alpha   90.00
_cell.angle_beta   90.00
_cell.angle_gamma   90.00
#
_symmetry.space_group_name_H-M   'P 1'
#
loop_
_entity.id
_entity.type
_entity.pdbx_description
1 polymer ?
#
loop_
_entity_poly.entity_id
_entity_poly.type
_entity_poly.pdbx_seq_one_letter_code
_entity_poly.pdbx_strand_id
1 'polypeptide(L)'
;MKARAGDVYTVFNNYLGRYTACQVAYIAPPDAVSKQPGAVILSLDWVGDAPLTKDELPNLRPLYKDFMYWQRDLHLLRVPIEVPQQYTLVGTLPSFTDKPCRSYGGWSDGYDVYRQIKWQAIPEKRRQAFKEAIESDEQTEIGGVHVKVNSHRVMDQYLPFSSALELRVLPCLSTLVCEQWHPDLIEFLRENPFIDELTLLHHGQKTLDLRGTNVRELMLDMTGLEELWVSDCTEYLLFQTEDPDVCTIHAPESGKYLTLDFTGQYRPHPELVNLRGLYGARLKVFDLNLLEKIHPHLRELRLWGAPGTLVNFKTVSKLPELARFSCFDLFGFDADEIPTPEQMPNLSWFWMTSLPEDAAKAIKRLWKGRPEVDLQITKPRKPEWLAQNLDNPFRDWDGAEHIPAVAAKKAAAQYRKTRSLLMKLAAKPDESAQIQALEAVSAYTQTFNKMRFIETEERDEIYMALCNMLDALPDDVLKKSELLEKFEQLRDF
;
A
#
# COMPACT_ATOMS: atom_id res chain seq x y z
N MET A 1 -28.42 -0.17 -3.42
CA MET A 1 -29.25 0.42 -4.52
C MET A 1 -28.44 0.35 -5.80
N LYS A 2 -29.08 0.12 -6.96
CA LYS A 2 -28.37 0.15 -8.25
C LYS A 2 -28.53 1.52 -8.91
N ALA A 3 -27.43 2.05 -9.42
CA ALA A 3 -27.36 3.31 -10.14
C ALA A 3 -28.13 3.23 -11.48
N ARG A 4 -28.71 4.36 -11.91
CA ARG A 4 -29.39 4.52 -13.21
C ARG A 4 -28.80 5.73 -13.95
N ALA A 5 -28.84 5.71 -15.26
CA ALA A 5 -28.40 6.83 -16.08
C ALA A 5 -29.19 8.12 -15.70
N GLY A 6 -28.48 9.22 -15.53
CA GLY A 6 -29.03 10.50 -15.11
C GLY A 6 -29.15 10.69 -13.60
N ASP A 7 -28.99 9.65 -12.78
CA ASP A 7 -29.03 9.79 -11.32
C ASP A 7 -27.95 10.77 -10.83
N VAL A 8 -28.32 11.66 -9.93
CA VAL A 8 -27.42 12.59 -9.25
C VAL A 8 -27.36 12.23 -7.78
N TYR A 9 -26.14 12.01 -7.30
CA TYR A 9 -25.87 11.67 -5.91
C TYR A 9 -25.08 12.76 -5.21
N THR A 10 -25.31 12.92 -3.92
CA THR A 10 -24.47 13.69 -3.02
C THR A 10 -23.79 12.77 -2.02
N VAL A 11 -22.57 13.11 -1.62
CA VAL A 11 -21.75 12.37 -0.66
C VAL A 11 -20.90 13.33 0.17
N PHE A 12 -20.70 13.00 1.45
CA PHE A 12 -19.80 13.74 2.30
C PHE A 12 -18.36 13.43 1.95
N ASN A 13 -17.59 14.47 1.62
CA ASN A 13 -16.15 14.35 1.36
C ASN A 13 -15.37 14.62 2.65
N ASN A 14 -14.73 13.60 3.18
CA ASN A 14 -14.00 13.70 4.45
C ASN A 14 -12.81 14.67 4.39
N TYR A 15 -12.15 14.81 3.24
CA TYR A 15 -11.00 15.71 3.07
C TYR A 15 -11.40 17.18 3.06
N LEU A 16 -12.60 17.50 2.54
CA LEU A 16 -13.13 18.87 2.53
C LEU A 16 -13.92 19.18 3.80
N GLY A 17 -14.39 18.16 4.54
CA GLY A 17 -15.38 18.32 5.59
C GLY A 17 -16.73 18.83 5.08
N ARG A 18 -17.04 18.63 3.79
CA ARG A 18 -18.18 19.18 3.06
C ARG A 18 -18.78 18.16 2.10
N TYR A 19 -19.96 18.42 1.62
CA TYR A 19 -20.61 17.57 0.62
C TYR A 19 -20.15 17.90 -0.80
N THR A 20 -20.07 16.86 -1.62
CA THR A 20 -19.80 16.91 -3.07
C THR A 20 -20.90 16.19 -3.81
N ALA A 21 -20.92 16.30 -5.15
CA ALA A 21 -21.92 15.64 -5.98
C ALA A 21 -21.31 14.97 -7.21
N CYS A 22 -21.97 13.91 -7.69
CA CYS A 22 -21.65 13.25 -8.95
C CYS A 22 -22.93 12.88 -9.71
N GLN A 23 -22.83 12.74 -11.04
CA GLN A 23 -23.88 12.25 -11.91
C GLN A 23 -23.48 10.88 -12.49
N VAL A 24 -24.44 9.97 -12.62
CA VAL A 24 -24.30 8.78 -13.46
C VAL A 24 -24.60 9.18 -14.91
N ALA A 25 -23.56 9.30 -15.72
CA ALA A 25 -23.70 9.70 -17.13
C ALA A 25 -24.45 8.62 -17.92
N TYR A 26 -24.07 7.37 -17.77
CA TYR A 26 -24.74 6.21 -18.39
C TYR A 26 -24.36 4.90 -17.69
N ILE A 27 -25.05 3.82 -18.04
CA ILE A 27 -24.70 2.46 -17.60
C ILE A 27 -23.95 1.76 -18.73
N ALA A 28 -22.69 1.41 -18.50
CA ALA A 28 -21.87 0.67 -19.43
C ALA A 28 -22.17 -0.84 -19.36
N PRO A 29 -22.30 -1.53 -20.52
CA PRO A 29 -22.47 -2.97 -20.55
C PRO A 29 -21.19 -3.71 -20.05
N PRO A 30 -21.27 -5.01 -19.74
CA PRO A 30 -20.09 -5.83 -19.51
C PRO A 30 -19.09 -5.75 -20.68
N ASP A 31 -17.79 -5.84 -20.37
CA ASP A 31 -16.71 -5.85 -21.35
C ASP A 31 -15.59 -6.84 -20.98
N ALA A 32 -14.42 -6.70 -21.60
CA ALA A 32 -13.28 -7.59 -21.37
C ALA A 32 -12.71 -7.45 -19.95
N VAL A 33 -12.77 -6.24 -19.35
CA VAL A 33 -12.21 -5.92 -18.02
C VAL A 33 -13.25 -6.24 -16.92
N SER A 34 -14.51 -5.85 -17.14
CA SER A 34 -15.58 -6.06 -16.15
C SER A 34 -16.68 -6.93 -16.72
N LYS A 35 -16.92 -8.09 -16.10
CA LYS A 35 -18.01 -9.03 -16.48
C LYS A 35 -19.41 -8.57 -16.05
N GLN A 36 -19.50 -7.50 -15.25
CA GLN A 36 -20.74 -6.91 -14.78
C GLN A 36 -20.98 -5.55 -15.41
N PRO A 37 -22.24 -5.10 -15.58
CA PRO A 37 -22.53 -3.72 -15.92
C PRO A 37 -21.93 -2.76 -14.91
N GLY A 38 -21.44 -1.60 -15.35
CA GLY A 38 -20.91 -0.57 -14.48
C GLY A 38 -21.61 0.76 -14.65
N ALA A 39 -21.71 1.55 -13.59
CA ALA A 39 -22.12 2.94 -13.69
C ALA A 39 -20.94 3.79 -14.16
N VAL A 40 -21.15 4.66 -15.14
CA VAL A 40 -20.13 5.64 -15.53
C VAL A 40 -20.47 6.94 -14.85
N ILE A 41 -19.63 7.36 -13.91
CA ILE A 41 -19.84 8.55 -13.10
C ILE A 41 -18.99 9.73 -13.58
N LEU A 42 -19.53 10.91 -13.37
CA LEU A 42 -18.92 12.20 -13.63
C LEU A 42 -19.02 13.06 -12.37
N SER A 43 -17.90 13.55 -11.87
CA SER A 43 -17.90 14.54 -10.76
C SER A 43 -18.53 15.85 -11.20
N LEU A 44 -19.28 16.48 -10.30
CA LEU A 44 -19.90 17.77 -10.54
C LEU A 44 -19.13 18.88 -9.83
N ASP A 45 -19.10 20.06 -10.44
CA ASP A 45 -18.49 21.27 -9.87
C ASP A 45 -19.45 21.90 -8.84
N TRP A 46 -19.60 21.19 -7.72
CA TRP A 46 -20.46 21.58 -6.61
C TRP A 46 -19.90 21.14 -5.27
N VAL A 47 -19.95 22.04 -4.29
CA VAL A 47 -19.57 21.78 -2.89
C VAL A 47 -20.55 22.52 -1.97
N GLY A 48 -21.07 21.85 -0.95
CA GLY A 48 -22.00 22.42 0.02
C GLY A 48 -21.68 22.04 1.46
N ASP A 49 -22.09 22.85 2.41
CA ASP A 49 -22.00 22.55 3.86
C ASP A 49 -23.10 21.59 4.32
N ALA A 50 -24.12 21.40 3.48
CA ALA A 50 -25.22 20.46 3.64
C ALA A 50 -25.36 19.60 2.38
N PRO A 51 -26.07 18.44 2.45
CA PRO A 51 -26.35 17.63 1.27
C PRO A 51 -27.04 18.42 0.16
N LEU A 52 -26.68 18.16 -1.09
CA LEU A 52 -27.32 18.75 -2.27
C LEU A 52 -28.85 18.56 -2.24
N THR A 53 -29.59 19.59 -2.59
CA THR A 53 -31.05 19.58 -2.66
C THR A 53 -31.58 19.47 -4.09
N LYS A 54 -32.86 19.11 -4.26
CA LYS A 54 -33.49 19.03 -5.59
C LYS A 54 -33.56 20.38 -6.30
N ASP A 55 -33.71 21.46 -5.56
CA ASP A 55 -33.84 22.82 -6.12
C ASP A 55 -32.51 23.33 -6.71
N GLU A 56 -31.38 22.73 -6.29
CA GLU A 56 -30.05 23.09 -6.80
C GLU A 56 -29.70 22.31 -8.09
N LEU A 57 -30.39 21.20 -8.40
CA LEU A 57 -30.09 20.35 -9.57
C LEU A 57 -29.97 21.15 -10.88
N PRO A 58 -30.82 22.13 -11.22
CA PRO A 58 -30.70 22.87 -12.50
C PRO A 58 -29.43 23.69 -12.65
N ASN A 59 -28.78 24.01 -11.52
CA ASN A 59 -27.57 24.83 -11.50
C ASN A 59 -26.28 24.05 -11.60
N LEU A 60 -26.36 22.73 -11.51
CA LEU A 60 -25.16 21.87 -11.55
C LEU A 60 -24.43 21.96 -12.90
N ARG A 61 -23.13 21.80 -12.83
CA ARG A 61 -22.23 21.75 -13.99
C ARG A 61 -21.25 20.60 -13.82
N PRO A 62 -20.77 20.00 -14.89
CA PRO A 62 -19.72 19.02 -14.84
C PRO A 62 -18.40 19.63 -14.38
N LEU A 63 -17.65 18.90 -13.57
CA LEU A 63 -16.29 19.28 -13.19
C LEU A 63 -15.34 19.01 -14.33
N TYR A 64 -14.68 20.07 -14.82
CA TYR A 64 -13.56 19.95 -15.73
C TYR A 64 -12.27 19.92 -14.90
N LYS A 65 -11.58 18.78 -14.90
CA LYS A 65 -10.32 18.65 -14.21
C LYS A 65 -9.23 19.45 -14.90
N ASP A 66 -8.59 20.30 -14.13
CA ASP A 66 -7.48 21.15 -14.58
C ASP A 66 -6.27 21.06 -13.64
N PHE A 67 -6.27 20.17 -12.67
CA PHE A 67 -5.18 20.04 -11.73
C PHE A 67 -4.01 19.20 -12.31
N MET A 68 -2.78 19.57 -11.99
CA MET A 68 -1.56 18.91 -12.42
C MET A 68 -1.54 18.65 -13.94
N TYR A 69 -1.52 17.39 -14.36
CA TYR A 69 -1.42 16.96 -15.77
C TYR A 69 -2.75 17.02 -16.56
N TRP A 70 -3.88 17.32 -15.89
CA TRP A 70 -5.18 17.40 -16.56
C TRP A 70 -5.29 18.72 -17.35
N GLN A 71 -5.75 18.62 -18.60
CA GLN A 71 -5.85 19.72 -19.56
C GLN A 71 -7.31 20.20 -19.71
N ARG A 72 -8.00 20.47 -18.57
CA ARG A 72 -9.40 20.88 -18.55
C ARG A 72 -10.34 19.84 -19.17
N ASP A 73 -10.17 18.58 -18.79
CA ASP A 73 -10.93 17.45 -19.31
C ASP A 73 -12.08 17.00 -18.38
N LEU A 74 -13.13 16.45 -19.00
CA LEU A 74 -14.12 15.66 -18.26
C LEU A 74 -13.54 14.29 -17.94
N HIS A 75 -13.49 13.95 -16.67
CA HIS A 75 -13.07 12.63 -16.25
C HIS A 75 -14.28 11.75 -15.94
N LEU A 76 -14.45 10.73 -16.78
CA LEU A 76 -15.42 9.67 -16.59
C LEU A 76 -14.76 8.48 -15.94
N LEU A 77 -15.43 7.90 -14.93
CA LEU A 77 -14.95 6.73 -14.22
C LEU A 77 -16.02 5.66 -14.22
N ARG A 78 -15.69 4.46 -14.71
CA ARG A 78 -16.56 3.30 -14.59
C ARG A 78 -16.38 2.66 -13.23
N VAL A 79 -17.46 2.60 -12.47
CA VAL A 79 -17.52 2.09 -11.10
C VAL A 79 -18.53 0.96 -11.01
N PRO A 80 -18.55 0.13 -9.92
CA PRO A 80 -19.61 -0.82 -9.67
C PRO A 80 -21.00 -0.17 -9.76
N ILE A 81 -21.98 -0.91 -10.33
CA ILE A 81 -23.36 -0.39 -10.46
C ILE A 81 -24.07 -0.25 -9.13
N GLU A 82 -23.62 -0.96 -8.11
CA GLU A 82 -24.09 -0.86 -6.73
C GLU A 82 -23.58 0.45 -6.11
N VAL A 83 -24.52 1.29 -5.69
CA VAL A 83 -24.23 2.58 -5.05
C VAL A 83 -23.86 2.34 -3.58
N PRO A 84 -22.69 2.83 -3.10
CA PRO A 84 -22.33 2.74 -1.68
C PRO A 84 -23.33 3.44 -0.77
N GLN A 85 -23.47 2.97 0.48
CA GLN A 85 -24.48 3.45 1.43
C GLN A 85 -24.33 4.93 1.79
N GLN A 86 -23.11 5.48 1.76
CA GLN A 86 -22.84 6.89 2.06
C GLN A 86 -23.34 7.87 0.99
N TYR A 87 -23.71 7.37 -0.20
CA TYR A 87 -24.26 8.19 -1.27
C TYR A 87 -25.78 8.34 -1.15
N THR A 88 -26.26 9.58 -1.20
CA THR A 88 -27.69 9.91 -1.17
C THR A 88 -28.16 10.33 -2.56
N LEU A 89 -29.19 9.64 -3.09
CA LEU A 89 -29.83 10.03 -4.34
C LEU A 89 -30.60 11.33 -4.14
N VAL A 90 -30.28 12.35 -4.92
CA VAL A 90 -30.95 13.66 -4.90
C VAL A 90 -32.05 13.75 -5.94
N GLY A 91 -31.80 13.26 -7.14
CA GLY A 91 -32.76 13.28 -8.26
C GLY A 91 -32.09 12.82 -9.56
N THR A 92 -32.68 13.19 -10.67
CA THR A 92 -32.21 12.83 -12.01
C THR A 92 -32.09 14.06 -12.90
N LEU A 93 -31.05 14.12 -13.72
CA LEU A 93 -30.83 15.12 -14.78
C LEU A 93 -30.50 14.43 -16.11
N PRO A 94 -30.75 15.06 -17.25
CA PRO A 94 -30.15 14.63 -18.50
C PRO A 94 -28.64 14.51 -18.37
N SER A 95 -28.07 13.49 -18.96
CA SER A 95 -26.60 13.28 -18.90
C SER A 95 -25.85 14.47 -19.48
N PHE A 96 -24.81 14.93 -18.77
CA PHE A 96 -23.95 16.01 -19.27
C PHE A 96 -23.01 15.54 -20.40
N THR A 97 -22.84 14.23 -20.59
CA THR A 97 -21.96 13.67 -21.61
C THR A 97 -22.31 12.21 -21.94
N ASP A 98 -22.06 11.84 -23.17
CA ASP A 98 -22.13 10.46 -23.71
C ASP A 98 -20.74 9.93 -24.14
N LYS A 99 -19.67 10.67 -23.82
CA LYS A 99 -18.31 10.23 -24.18
C LYS A 99 -18.00 8.83 -23.64
N PRO A 100 -17.31 7.98 -24.42
CA PRO A 100 -16.93 6.66 -23.94
C PRO A 100 -15.95 6.74 -22.77
N CYS A 101 -16.19 5.98 -21.71
CA CYS A 101 -15.31 5.86 -20.58
C CYS A 101 -14.27 4.76 -20.80
N ARG A 102 -13.01 5.05 -20.50
CA ARG A 102 -11.88 4.11 -20.57
C ARG A 102 -11.21 3.88 -19.21
N SER A 103 -11.64 4.60 -18.17
CA SER A 103 -11.07 4.50 -16.83
C SER A 103 -11.97 3.68 -15.93
N TYR A 104 -11.38 2.78 -15.14
CA TYR A 104 -12.08 1.90 -14.19
C TYR A 104 -11.65 2.23 -12.77
N GLY A 105 -12.56 2.14 -11.81
CA GLY A 105 -12.27 2.41 -10.41
C GLY A 105 -13.46 2.18 -9.49
N GLY A 106 -13.36 2.73 -8.28
CA GLY A 106 -14.42 2.76 -7.29
C GLY A 106 -15.13 4.12 -7.21
N TRP A 107 -16.20 4.17 -6.43
CA TRP A 107 -16.85 5.43 -6.04
C TRP A 107 -15.86 6.24 -5.21
N SER A 108 -15.53 7.47 -5.63
CA SER A 108 -14.38 8.25 -5.14
C SER A 108 -14.71 9.27 -4.05
N ASP A 109 -15.95 9.29 -3.55
CA ASP A 109 -16.45 10.21 -2.52
C ASP A 109 -16.08 11.69 -2.77
N GLY A 110 -16.05 12.09 -4.07
CA GLY A 110 -15.73 13.46 -4.48
C GLY A 110 -14.23 13.83 -4.40
N TYR A 111 -13.34 12.88 -4.39
CA TYR A 111 -11.89 13.11 -4.31
C TYR A 111 -11.36 14.03 -5.43
N ASP A 112 -11.92 13.94 -6.65
CA ASP A 112 -11.54 14.83 -7.75
C ASP A 112 -11.89 16.30 -7.46
N VAL A 113 -13.03 16.55 -6.81
CA VAL A 113 -13.45 17.91 -6.40
C VAL A 113 -12.45 18.47 -5.38
N TYR A 114 -12.06 17.64 -4.41
CA TYR A 114 -11.02 18.00 -3.43
C TYR A 114 -9.71 18.37 -4.11
N ARG A 115 -9.22 17.53 -5.03
CA ARG A 115 -7.97 17.79 -5.77
C ARG A 115 -8.04 19.09 -6.58
N GLN A 116 -9.18 19.35 -7.23
CA GLN A 116 -9.39 20.59 -7.99
C GLN A 116 -9.38 21.84 -7.11
N ILE A 117 -10.01 21.78 -5.94
CA ILE A 117 -10.01 22.89 -4.97
C ILE A 117 -8.59 23.14 -4.44
N LYS A 118 -7.87 22.09 -4.07
CA LYS A 118 -6.46 22.20 -3.63
C LYS A 118 -5.59 22.84 -4.71
N TRP A 119 -5.75 22.42 -5.96
CA TRP A 119 -5.06 23.04 -7.10
C TRP A 119 -5.37 24.52 -7.24
N GLN A 120 -6.63 24.90 -7.16
CA GLN A 120 -7.06 26.30 -7.28
C GLN A 120 -6.54 27.19 -6.14
N ALA A 121 -6.29 26.61 -4.97
CA ALA A 121 -5.70 27.33 -3.83
C ALA A 121 -4.21 27.66 -4.04
N ILE A 122 -3.52 26.97 -4.97
CA ILE A 122 -2.12 27.27 -5.31
C ILE A 122 -2.07 28.57 -6.11
N PRO A 123 -1.10 29.48 -5.84
CA PRO A 123 -0.94 30.74 -6.58
C PRO A 123 -0.90 30.51 -8.09
N GLU A 124 -1.64 31.31 -8.85
CA GLU A 124 -1.80 31.17 -10.31
C GLU A 124 -0.46 31.10 -11.03
N LYS A 125 0.48 31.95 -10.68
CA LYS A 125 1.84 31.95 -11.25
C LYS A 125 2.54 30.57 -11.11
N ARG A 126 2.36 29.89 -9.99
CA ARG A 126 2.93 28.55 -9.75
C ARG A 126 2.23 27.50 -10.62
N ARG A 127 0.89 27.55 -10.70
CA ARG A 127 0.09 26.64 -11.54
C ARG A 127 0.43 26.80 -13.01
N GLN A 128 0.60 28.05 -13.46
CA GLN A 128 0.98 28.36 -14.84
C GLN A 128 2.39 27.84 -15.14
N ALA A 129 3.38 28.08 -14.28
CA ALA A 129 4.73 27.56 -14.46
C ALA A 129 4.74 26.02 -14.52
N PHE A 130 3.92 25.34 -13.71
CA PHE A 130 3.76 23.88 -13.81
C PHE A 130 3.21 23.46 -15.16
N LYS A 131 2.13 24.12 -15.66
CA LYS A 131 1.50 23.81 -16.95
C LYS A 131 2.41 24.04 -18.13
N GLU A 132 3.19 25.13 -18.12
CA GLU A 132 4.16 25.46 -19.17
C GLU A 132 5.32 24.43 -19.18
N ALA A 133 5.79 24.03 -18.01
CA ALA A 133 6.90 23.10 -17.91
C ALA A 133 6.52 21.68 -18.37
N ILE A 134 5.29 21.21 -18.18
CA ILE A 134 4.85 19.87 -18.64
C ILE A 134 5.12 19.66 -20.13
N GLU A 135 4.87 20.68 -20.94
CA GLU A 135 5.01 20.64 -22.40
C GLU A 135 6.45 20.95 -22.86
N SER A 136 7.36 21.30 -21.93
CA SER A 136 8.72 21.73 -22.26
C SER A 136 9.69 20.57 -22.37
N ASP A 137 10.53 20.59 -23.40
CA ASP A 137 11.71 19.72 -23.54
C ASP A 137 13.00 20.38 -23.04
N GLU A 138 12.90 21.56 -22.42
CA GLU A 138 14.06 22.28 -21.88
C GLU A 138 14.75 21.48 -20.78
N GLN A 139 16.06 21.69 -20.69
CA GLN A 139 16.89 21.10 -19.66
C GLN A 139 17.53 22.18 -18.80
N THR A 140 17.76 21.86 -17.54
CA THR A 140 18.51 22.66 -16.58
C THR A 140 19.64 21.84 -15.98
N GLU A 141 20.59 22.48 -15.32
CA GLU A 141 21.70 21.80 -14.63
C GLU A 141 21.52 21.92 -13.12
N ILE A 142 21.61 20.78 -12.42
CA ILE A 142 21.59 20.69 -10.97
C ILE A 142 22.72 19.75 -10.56
N GLY A 143 23.62 20.21 -9.68
CA GLY A 143 24.74 19.38 -9.20
C GLY A 143 25.65 18.85 -10.32
N GLY A 144 25.77 19.56 -11.45
CA GLY A 144 26.54 19.11 -12.62
C GLY A 144 25.84 18.08 -13.49
N VAL A 145 24.56 17.79 -13.23
CA VAL A 145 23.74 16.84 -14.03
C VAL A 145 22.65 17.58 -14.78
N HIS A 146 22.51 17.29 -16.09
CA HIS A 146 21.43 17.85 -16.89
C HIS A 146 20.13 17.08 -16.63
N VAL A 147 19.06 17.79 -16.30
CA VAL A 147 17.74 17.26 -15.99
C VAL A 147 16.67 18.04 -16.75
N LYS A 148 15.60 17.37 -17.20
CA LYS A 148 14.47 18.03 -17.85
C LYS A 148 13.71 18.90 -16.86
N VAL A 149 13.31 20.10 -17.25
CA VAL A 149 12.53 21.04 -16.43
C VAL A 149 11.18 20.44 -15.99
N ASN A 150 10.60 19.56 -16.80
CA ASN A 150 9.34 18.85 -16.48
C ASN A 150 9.54 17.60 -15.60
N SER A 151 10.73 17.38 -15.04
CA SER A 151 10.97 16.26 -14.14
C SER A 151 10.06 16.36 -12.92
N HIS A 152 9.29 15.30 -12.66
CA HIS A 152 8.36 15.20 -11.55
C HIS A 152 8.91 14.42 -10.36
N ARG A 153 10.03 13.72 -10.55
CA ARG A 153 10.70 12.94 -9.50
C ARG A 153 12.19 13.23 -9.48
N VAL A 154 12.72 13.45 -8.28
CA VAL A 154 14.14 13.60 -8.01
C VAL A 154 14.55 12.64 -6.91
N MET A 155 15.74 12.04 -7.09
CA MET A 155 16.43 11.23 -6.08
C MET A 155 17.84 11.79 -5.94
N ASP A 156 18.24 12.18 -4.72
CA ASP A 156 19.55 12.81 -4.47
C ASP A 156 20.73 11.88 -4.81
N GLN A 157 20.51 10.56 -4.75
CA GLN A 157 21.47 9.55 -5.18
C GLN A 157 21.87 9.68 -6.67
N TYR A 158 20.95 10.09 -7.54
CA TYR A 158 21.19 10.21 -9.00
C TYR A 158 21.32 11.65 -9.46
N LEU A 159 20.79 12.60 -8.70
CA LEU A 159 20.87 14.03 -8.96
C LEU A 159 21.41 14.70 -7.71
N PRO A 160 22.74 14.73 -7.52
CA PRO A 160 23.34 15.29 -6.32
C PRO A 160 23.16 16.81 -6.30
N PHE A 161 22.48 17.34 -5.31
CA PHE A 161 22.35 18.76 -5.05
C PHE A 161 22.93 19.10 -3.67
N SER A 162 23.53 20.27 -3.55
CA SER A 162 24.12 20.74 -2.28
C SER A 162 23.05 21.36 -1.37
N SER A 163 22.01 21.92 -1.96
CA SER A 163 20.88 22.57 -1.32
C SER A 163 19.57 22.14 -1.99
N ALA A 164 18.55 21.75 -1.22
CA ALA A 164 17.24 21.45 -1.75
C ALA A 164 16.61 22.65 -2.48
N LEU A 165 17.07 23.88 -2.21
CA LEU A 165 16.61 25.09 -2.88
C LEU A 165 17.03 25.15 -4.37
N GLU A 166 18.05 24.39 -4.78
CA GLU A 166 18.42 24.25 -6.20
C GLU A 166 17.30 23.62 -7.02
N LEU A 167 16.44 22.80 -6.39
CA LEU A 167 15.31 22.14 -7.03
C LEU A 167 14.15 23.09 -7.40
N ARG A 168 14.21 24.38 -7.01
CA ARG A 168 13.21 25.41 -7.39
C ARG A 168 13.06 25.59 -8.89
N VAL A 169 14.04 25.17 -9.66
CA VAL A 169 14.03 25.22 -11.14
C VAL A 169 13.19 24.12 -11.79
N LEU A 170 12.63 23.19 -10.99
CA LEU A 170 11.78 22.08 -11.43
C LEU A 170 10.31 22.32 -11.02
N PRO A 171 9.53 23.06 -11.81
CA PRO A 171 8.16 23.43 -11.44
C PRO A 171 7.20 22.24 -11.31
N CYS A 172 7.52 21.10 -11.96
CA CYS A 172 6.68 19.89 -11.95
C CYS A 172 7.06 18.90 -10.85
N LEU A 173 8.08 19.20 -10.01
CA LEU A 173 8.55 18.28 -8.99
C LEU A 173 7.47 17.97 -7.97
N SER A 174 7.06 16.70 -7.88
CA SER A 174 6.02 16.19 -6.97
C SER A 174 6.50 15.07 -6.07
N THR A 175 7.56 14.37 -6.45
CA THR A 175 8.13 13.24 -5.69
C THR A 175 9.61 13.50 -5.41
N LEU A 176 9.98 13.52 -4.13
CA LEU A 176 11.36 13.72 -3.70
C LEU A 176 11.83 12.55 -2.83
N VAL A 177 12.98 11.99 -3.21
CA VAL A 177 13.66 10.94 -2.45
C VAL A 177 15.01 11.48 -2.00
N CYS A 178 15.23 11.56 -0.70
CA CYS A 178 16.48 11.99 -0.07
C CYS A 178 17.06 10.83 0.74
N GLU A 179 18.23 10.34 0.34
CA GLU A 179 19.00 9.35 1.11
C GLU A 179 19.83 9.98 2.23
N GLN A 180 19.93 11.30 2.25
CA GLN A 180 20.62 12.05 3.28
C GLN A 180 19.85 13.32 3.67
N TRP A 181 20.18 13.88 4.83
CA TRP A 181 19.57 15.12 5.31
C TRP A 181 20.13 16.35 4.58
N HIS A 182 19.22 17.22 4.12
CA HIS A 182 19.54 18.55 3.60
C HIS A 182 18.98 19.62 4.56
N PRO A 183 19.80 20.51 5.12
CA PRO A 183 19.34 21.46 6.16
C PRO A 183 18.21 22.39 5.75
N ASP A 184 18.11 22.73 4.46
CA ASP A 184 17.08 23.58 3.87
C ASP A 184 15.90 22.82 3.26
N LEU A 185 15.83 21.50 3.44
CA LEU A 185 14.79 20.65 2.90
C LEU A 185 13.39 21.09 3.35
N ILE A 186 13.21 21.36 4.64
CA ILE A 186 11.90 21.74 5.18
C ILE A 186 11.43 23.09 4.64
N GLU A 187 12.34 24.04 4.47
CA GLU A 187 12.04 25.34 3.84
C GLU A 187 11.57 25.12 2.40
N PHE A 188 12.31 24.33 1.63
CA PHE A 188 11.98 24.01 0.24
C PHE A 188 10.60 23.33 0.13
N LEU A 189 10.30 22.36 0.99
CA LEU A 189 9.01 21.66 1.00
C LEU A 189 7.84 22.61 1.31
N ARG A 190 8.01 23.55 2.25
CA ARG A 190 7.00 24.55 2.57
C ARG A 190 6.75 25.53 1.42
N GLU A 191 7.77 25.84 0.64
CA GLU A 191 7.66 26.70 -0.53
C GLU A 191 7.08 26.00 -1.76
N ASN A 192 7.23 24.68 -1.88
CA ASN A 192 6.79 23.92 -3.04
C ASN A 192 5.46 23.18 -2.78
N PRO A 193 4.32 23.70 -3.27
CA PRO A 193 3.01 23.12 -3.01
C PRO A 193 2.73 21.85 -3.81
N PHE A 194 3.62 21.45 -4.73
CA PHE A 194 3.41 20.29 -5.59
C PHE A 194 4.03 19.01 -5.05
N ILE A 195 4.98 19.10 -4.11
CA ILE A 195 5.58 17.90 -3.52
C ILE A 195 4.57 17.26 -2.58
N ASP A 196 4.00 16.15 -3.03
CA ASP A 196 3.05 15.35 -2.27
C ASP A 196 3.62 13.98 -1.84
N GLU A 197 4.76 13.56 -2.40
CA GLU A 197 5.46 12.34 -2.01
C GLU A 197 6.89 12.66 -1.55
N LEU A 198 7.22 12.28 -0.32
CA LEU A 198 8.57 12.42 0.25
C LEU A 198 9.05 11.08 0.78
N THR A 199 10.23 10.66 0.34
CA THR A 199 11.01 9.60 0.98
C THR A 199 12.23 10.21 1.64
N LEU A 200 12.45 9.93 2.92
CA LEU A 200 13.55 10.47 3.69
C LEU A 200 14.26 9.35 4.45
N LEU A 201 15.47 9.02 4.01
CA LEU A 201 16.29 7.96 4.57
C LEU A 201 17.50 8.58 5.29
N HIS A 202 18.09 7.83 6.21
CA HIS A 202 19.35 8.17 6.89
C HIS A 202 19.48 9.65 7.32
N HIS A 203 18.36 10.29 7.66
CA HIS A 203 18.30 11.73 7.94
C HIS A 203 18.98 12.13 9.26
N GLY A 204 19.13 11.21 10.22
CA GLY A 204 19.81 11.46 11.51
C GLY A 204 19.15 12.52 12.40
N GLN A 205 17.91 12.92 12.12
CA GLN A 205 17.19 13.92 12.91
C GLN A 205 16.47 13.27 14.09
N LYS A 206 16.52 13.90 15.27
CA LYS A 206 15.72 13.49 16.45
C LYS A 206 14.28 14.03 16.38
N THR A 207 14.10 15.14 15.70
CA THR A 207 12.83 15.84 15.57
C THR A 207 12.63 16.24 14.12
N LEU A 208 11.43 15.95 13.58
CA LEU A 208 11.06 16.31 12.22
C LEU A 208 9.70 17.04 12.21
N ASP A 209 9.71 18.28 11.73
CA ASP A 209 8.50 19.11 11.65
C ASP A 209 8.12 19.39 10.19
N LEU A 210 7.14 18.63 9.67
CA LEU A 210 6.62 18.75 8.32
C LEU A 210 5.34 19.62 8.25
N ARG A 211 4.94 20.29 9.33
CA ARG A 211 3.78 21.19 9.31
C ARG A 211 3.98 22.32 8.31
N GLY A 212 2.91 22.65 7.59
CA GLY A 212 2.93 23.66 6.54
C GLY A 212 3.52 23.18 5.20
N THR A 213 3.89 21.90 5.07
CA THR A 213 4.22 21.25 3.78
C THR A 213 2.97 20.64 3.16
N ASN A 214 3.05 20.19 1.90
CA ASN A 214 1.96 19.48 1.20
C ASN A 214 2.22 17.97 1.07
N VAL A 215 3.14 17.41 1.86
CA VAL A 215 3.50 16.00 1.83
C VAL A 215 2.30 15.15 2.24
N ARG A 216 1.76 14.41 1.28
CA ARG A 216 0.63 13.50 1.44
C ARG A 216 1.08 12.07 1.75
N GLU A 217 2.12 11.61 1.06
CA GLU A 217 2.73 10.30 1.27
C GLU A 217 4.16 10.49 1.79
N LEU A 218 4.40 10.01 2.99
CA LEU A 218 5.70 10.09 3.66
C LEU A 218 6.25 8.68 3.89
N MET A 219 7.41 8.41 3.30
CA MET A 219 8.20 7.21 3.57
C MET A 219 9.42 7.63 4.39
N LEU A 220 9.57 7.10 5.60
CA LEU A 220 10.49 7.65 6.58
C LEU A 220 11.33 6.56 7.26
N ASP A 221 12.65 6.78 7.29
CA ASP A 221 13.54 6.06 8.20
C ASP A 221 13.32 6.58 9.63
N MET A 222 12.86 5.71 10.52
CA MET A 222 12.52 6.06 11.90
C MET A 222 13.72 5.98 12.85
N THR A 223 14.91 5.61 12.37
CA THR A 223 16.09 5.40 13.21
C THR A 223 16.48 6.67 13.95
N GLY A 224 16.46 6.63 15.27
CA GLY A 224 16.83 7.75 16.15
C GLY A 224 15.83 8.92 16.18
N LEU A 225 14.68 8.81 15.51
CA LEU A 225 13.63 9.83 15.53
C LEU A 225 12.81 9.73 16.83
N GLU A 226 12.76 10.82 17.59
CA GLU A 226 12.06 10.92 18.87
C GLU A 226 10.66 11.56 18.70
N GLU A 227 10.55 12.58 17.82
CA GLU A 227 9.30 13.31 17.55
C GLU A 227 9.10 13.62 16.07
N LEU A 228 7.88 13.39 15.58
CA LEU A 228 7.45 13.67 14.23
C LEU A 228 6.16 14.49 14.23
N TRP A 229 6.16 15.66 13.59
CA TRP A 229 4.94 16.40 13.21
C TRP A 229 4.69 16.20 11.72
N VAL A 230 3.64 15.45 11.36
CA VAL A 230 3.26 15.29 9.97
C VAL A 230 2.52 16.52 9.44
N SER A 231 2.46 16.66 8.13
CA SER A 231 1.67 17.72 7.47
C SER A 231 0.18 17.52 7.69
N ASP A 232 -0.59 18.61 7.62
CA ASP A 232 -2.06 18.55 7.62
C ASP A 232 -2.63 17.79 6.42
N CYS A 233 -1.82 17.57 5.39
CA CYS A 233 -2.17 16.81 4.18
C CYS A 233 -1.71 15.35 4.22
N THR A 234 -1.00 14.90 5.26
CA THR A 234 -0.43 13.54 5.28
C THR A 234 -1.54 12.51 5.47
N GLU A 235 -1.69 11.66 4.46
CA GLU A 235 -2.66 10.56 4.42
C GLU A 235 -2.00 9.19 4.64
N TYR A 236 -0.70 9.09 4.33
CA TYR A 236 0.04 7.84 4.37
C TYR A 236 1.44 8.05 4.95
N LEU A 237 1.77 7.27 5.97
CA LEU A 237 3.08 7.25 6.62
C LEU A 237 3.62 5.82 6.63
N LEU A 238 4.66 5.57 5.84
CA LEU A 238 5.36 4.29 5.77
C LEU A 238 6.68 4.35 6.53
N PHE A 239 6.87 3.45 7.49
CA PHE A 239 8.16 3.25 8.16
C PHE A 239 9.07 2.37 7.30
N GLN A 240 10.21 2.92 6.91
CA GLN A 240 11.26 2.19 6.18
C GLN A 240 12.16 1.36 7.11
N THR A 241 12.05 1.55 8.39
CA THR A 241 12.85 0.87 9.42
C THR A 241 12.06 -0.32 9.97
N GLU A 242 12.65 -1.52 9.97
CA GLU A 242 12.13 -2.67 10.73
C GLU A 242 12.38 -2.41 12.23
N ASP A 243 11.38 -2.70 13.07
CA ASP A 243 11.44 -2.50 14.52
C ASP A 243 11.89 -1.09 14.95
N PRO A 244 11.15 -0.03 14.54
CA PRO A 244 11.52 1.35 14.80
C PRO A 244 11.62 1.66 16.29
N ASP A 245 12.45 2.64 16.64
CA ASP A 245 12.47 3.24 17.97
C ASP A 245 11.11 3.85 18.33
N VAL A 246 10.89 4.12 19.62
CA VAL A 246 9.65 4.77 20.06
C VAL A 246 9.70 6.24 19.65
N CYS A 247 8.83 6.62 18.71
CA CYS A 247 8.66 7.98 18.22
C CYS A 247 7.24 8.48 18.56
N THR A 248 7.12 9.70 19.05
CA THR A 248 5.81 10.36 19.23
C THR A 248 5.40 11.02 17.92
N ILE A 249 4.22 10.63 17.38
CA ILE A 249 3.72 11.13 16.09
C ILE A 249 2.57 12.10 16.33
N HIS A 250 2.79 13.35 15.98
CA HIS A 250 1.78 14.41 16.01
C HIS A 250 1.09 14.53 14.66
N ALA A 251 -0.20 14.20 14.61
CA ALA A 251 -1.01 14.27 13.40
C ALA A 251 -2.31 15.02 13.65
N PRO A 252 -2.87 15.71 12.63
CA PRO A 252 -4.15 16.40 12.75
C PRO A 252 -5.27 15.47 13.22
N GLU A 253 -6.14 15.97 14.09
CA GLU A 253 -7.26 15.23 14.69
C GLU A 253 -6.85 13.83 15.19
N SER A 254 -5.63 13.68 15.76
CA SER A 254 -5.07 12.41 16.26
C SER A 254 -5.07 11.29 15.21
N GLY A 255 -4.73 11.62 13.96
CA GLY A 255 -4.54 10.65 12.88
C GLY A 255 -5.81 10.27 12.10
N LYS A 256 -6.90 11.03 12.21
CA LYS A 256 -8.20 10.74 11.54
C LYS A 256 -8.11 10.50 10.03
N TYR A 257 -7.12 11.07 9.36
CA TYR A 257 -6.90 10.91 7.93
C TYR A 257 -5.67 10.06 7.60
N LEU A 258 -4.92 9.65 8.62
CA LEU A 258 -3.64 8.99 8.48
C LEU A 258 -3.80 7.47 8.40
N THR A 259 -3.12 6.87 7.45
CA THR A 259 -2.82 5.43 7.40
C THR A 259 -1.34 5.24 7.75
N LEU A 260 -1.09 4.41 8.74
CA LEU A 260 0.25 4.02 9.17
C LEU A 260 0.61 2.66 8.57
N ASP A 261 1.77 2.56 7.94
CA ASP A 261 2.31 1.32 7.40
C ASP A 261 3.64 0.99 8.08
N PHE A 262 3.80 -0.24 8.55
CA PHE A 262 4.98 -0.69 9.27
C PHE A 262 5.36 -2.12 8.89
N THR A 263 6.62 -2.47 9.11
CA THR A 263 7.15 -3.81 8.86
C THR A 263 7.69 -4.41 10.17
N GLY A 264 7.41 -5.69 10.43
CA GLY A 264 7.90 -6.38 11.61
C GLY A 264 7.04 -6.18 12.85
N GLN A 265 7.60 -5.65 13.93
CA GLN A 265 6.89 -5.48 15.20
C GLN A 265 6.16 -4.14 15.26
N TYR A 266 4.87 -4.18 15.55
CA TYR A 266 4.09 -2.96 15.80
C TYR A 266 4.49 -2.29 17.12
N ARG A 267 4.83 -1.01 17.06
CA ARG A 267 4.99 -0.12 18.21
C ARG A 267 3.71 0.69 18.38
N PRO A 268 3.06 0.63 19.54
CA PRO A 268 1.82 1.37 19.78
C PRO A 268 2.02 2.90 19.75
N HIS A 269 1.09 3.60 19.09
CA HIS A 269 1.04 5.06 19.01
C HIS A 269 -0.27 5.58 19.65
N PRO A 270 -0.35 5.69 20.98
CA PRO A 270 -1.57 6.06 21.71
C PRO A 270 -2.03 7.50 21.39
N GLU A 271 -1.15 8.36 20.88
CA GLU A 271 -1.46 9.70 20.42
C GLU A 271 -2.29 9.72 19.13
N LEU A 272 -2.31 8.62 18.37
CA LEU A 272 -3.06 8.45 17.13
C LEU A 272 -4.40 7.72 17.37
N VAL A 273 -5.16 8.13 18.38
CA VAL A 273 -6.41 7.43 18.78
C VAL A 273 -7.44 7.34 17.64
N ASN A 274 -7.45 8.30 16.71
CA ASN A 274 -8.35 8.33 15.56
C ASN A 274 -7.72 7.78 14.28
N LEU A 275 -6.63 7.01 14.37
CA LEU A 275 -5.94 6.46 13.20
C LEU A 275 -6.93 5.82 12.24
N ARG A 276 -6.89 6.26 10.96
CA ARG A 276 -7.80 5.78 9.91
C ARG A 276 -7.48 4.37 9.46
N GLY A 277 -6.20 4.09 9.19
CA GLY A 277 -5.73 2.82 8.64
C GLY A 277 -4.46 2.33 9.30
N LEU A 278 -4.33 1.01 9.45
CA LEU A 278 -3.12 0.37 9.94
C LEU A 278 -2.76 -0.78 9.02
N TYR A 279 -1.56 -0.70 8.41
CA TYR A 279 -1.01 -1.73 7.55
C TYR A 279 0.23 -2.30 8.21
N GLY A 280 0.28 -3.61 8.38
CA GLY A 280 1.42 -4.31 8.94
C GLY A 280 1.91 -5.39 8.01
N ALA A 281 3.21 -5.40 7.70
CA ALA A 281 3.85 -6.38 6.86
C ALA A 281 4.90 -7.22 7.63
N ARG A 282 5.18 -8.43 7.14
CA ARG A 282 6.17 -9.36 7.71
C ARG A 282 5.95 -9.67 9.19
N LEU A 283 4.68 -9.68 9.62
CA LEU A 283 4.29 -9.91 11.01
C LEU A 283 4.63 -11.33 11.46
N LYS A 284 5.31 -11.48 12.59
CA LYS A 284 5.52 -12.77 13.28
C LYS A 284 4.41 -13.06 14.27
N VAL A 285 4.08 -12.09 15.11
CA VAL A 285 2.98 -12.15 16.07
C VAL A 285 2.32 -10.77 16.15
N PHE A 286 0.98 -10.74 16.11
CA PHE A 286 0.22 -9.51 16.28
C PHE A 286 -0.99 -9.75 17.19
N ASP A 287 -1.08 -8.98 18.29
CA ASP A 287 -2.21 -9.06 19.23
C ASP A 287 -3.26 -7.99 18.91
N LEU A 288 -4.42 -8.43 18.45
CA LEU A 288 -5.52 -7.55 18.09
C LEU A 288 -6.14 -6.80 19.27
N ASN A 289 -5.93 -7.26 20.53
CA ASN A 289 -6.38 -6.52 21.71
C ASN A 289 -5.74 -5.15 21.87
N LEU A 290 -4.59 -4.92 21.26
CA LEU A 290 -3.94 -3.61 21.24
C LEU A 290 -4.80 -2.57 20.55
N LEU A 291 -5.46 -2.96 19.44
CA LEU A 291 -6.19 -2.02 18.58
C LEU A 291 -7.44 -1.45 19.24
N GLU A 292 -8.21 -2.26 19.98
CA GLU A 292 -9.40 -1.79 20.71
C GLU A 292 -9.08 -0.63 21.66
N LYS A 293 -7.89 -0.66 22.27
CA LYS A 293 -7.49 0.31 23.29
C LYS A 293 -6.83 1.56 22.67
N ILE A 294 -6.10 1.38 21.58
CA ILE A 294 -5.21 2.42 21.02
C ILE A 294 -5.85 3.10 19.82
N HIS A 295 -6.52 2.34 18.95
CA HIS A 295 -7.11 2.84 17.70
C HIS A 295 -8.58 2.40 17.54
N PRO A 296 -9.49 2.76 18.46
CA PRO A 296 -10.88 2.28 18.45
C PRO A 296 -11.67 2.74 17.21
N HIS A 297 -11.21 3.80 16.51
CA HIS A 297 -11.86 4.38 15.33
C HIS A 297 -11.25 3.91 14.00
N LEU A 298 -10.47 2.80 14.04
CA LEU A 298 -9.81 2.26 12.84
C LEU A 298 -10.85 1.84 11.80
N ARG A 299 -10.65 2.29 10.54
CA ARG A 299 -11.54 1.99 9.40
C ARG A 299 -10.95 0.99 8.45
N GLU A 300 -9.62 0.88 8.40
CA GLU A 300 -8.92 -0.04 7.53
C GLU A 300 -7.79 -0.76 8.27
N LEU A 301 -7.78 -2.08 8.18
CA LEU A 301 -6.77 -2.94 8.79
C LEU A 301 -6.27 -3.94 7.75
N ARG A 302 -4.96 -3.89 7.46
CA ARG A 302 -4.27 -4.85 6.59
C ARG A 302 -3.11 -5.46 7.32
N LEU A 303 -3.10 -6.78 7.44
CA LEU A 303 -2.08 -7.50 8.19
C LEU A 303 -1.52 -8.65 7.35
N TRP A 304 -0.21 -8.61 7.11
CA TRP A 304 0.50 -9.61 6.31
C TRP A 304 1.56 -10.31 7.14
N GLY A 305 1.46 -11.62 7.23
CA GLY A 305 2.43 -12.46 7.89
C GLY A 305 3.63 -12.79 7.01
N ALA A 306 4.59 -13.54 7.61
CA ALA A 306 5.77 -14.01 6.88
C ALA A 306 6.20 -15.47 7.17
N PRO A 307 5.32 -16.46 7.44
CA PRO A 307 3.97 -16.45 8.03
C PRO A 307 3.96 -15.95 9.47
N GLY A 308 2.77 -15.58 9.98
CA GLY A 308 2.65 -15.04 11.32
C GLY A 308 1.43 -15.56 12.09
N THR A 309 1.32 -15.12 13.35
CA THR A 309 0.24 -15.48 14.26
C THR A 309 -0.55 -14.24 14.66
N LEU A 310 -1.88 -14.28 14.47
CA LEU A 310 -2.82 -13.34 15.08
C LEU A 310 -3.28 -13.90 16.42
N VAL A 311 -3.23 -13.06 17.43
CA VAL A 311 -3.71 -13.39 18.78
C VAL A 311 -4.97 -12.58 19.05
N ASN A 312 -5.96 -13.20 19.71
CA ASN A 312 -7.23 -12.55 20.07
C ASN A 312 -8.03 -12.06 18.85
N PHE A 313 -8.17 -12.90 17.82
CA PHE A 313 -8.82 -12.54 16.55
C PHE A 313 -10.23 -11.98 16.75
N LYS A 314 -10.99 -12.53 17.70
CA LYS A 314 -12.35 -12.08 18.01
C LYS A 314 -12.45 -10.58 18.32
N THR A 315 -11.37 -9.96 18.80
CA THR A 315 -11.33 -8.53 19.15
C THR A 315 -11.56 -7.62 17.94
N VAL A 316 -11.35 -8.11 16.71
CA VAL A 316 -11.64 -7.32 15.51
C VAL A 316 -13.10 -6.84 15.46
N SER A 317 -14.03 -7.59 16.06
CA SER A 317 -15.43 -7.22 16.20
C SER A 317 -15.69 -6.01 17.11
N LYS A 318 -14.68 -5.58 17.89
CA LYS A 318 -14.77 -4.41 18.77
C LYS A 318 -14.26 -3.12 18.10
N LEU A 319 -13.95 -3.16 16.81
CA LEU A 319 -13.61 -2.01 16.00
C LEU A 319 -14.86 -1.57 15.19
N PRO A 320 -15.71 -0.70 15.75
CA PRO A 320 -17.05 -0.47 15.21
C PRO A 320 -17.06 0.23 13.85
N GLU A 321 -15.99 0.99 13.52
CA GLU A 321 -15.88 1.72 12.26
C GLU A 321 -15.14 0.91 11.17
N LEU A 322 -14.69 -0.31 11.46
CA LEU A 322 -13.90 -1.09 10.51
C LEU A 322 -14.70 -1.43 9.25
N ALA A 323 -14.29 -0.85 8.14
CA ALA A 323 -14.90 -1.00 6.82
C ALA A 323 -14.11 -1.91 5.88
N ARG A 324 -12.79 -2.00 6.08
CA ARG A 324 -11.88 -2.82 5.28
C ARG A 324 -10.98 -3.66 6.16
N PHE A 325 -11.01 -4.96 5.96
CA PHE A 325 -10.15 -5.89 6.68
C PHE A 325 -9.51 -6.89 5.74
N SER A 326 -8.19 -6.98 5.76
CA SER A 326 -7.48 -8.02 5.03
C SER A 326 -6.35 -8.65 5.84
N CYS A 327 -6.21 -9.97 5.65
CA CYS A 327 -5.11 -10.74 6.20
C CYS A 327 -4.48 -11.64 5.13
N PHE A 328 -3.17 -11.71 5.14
CA PHE A 328 -2.39 -12.61 4.30
C PHE A 328 -1.40 -13.39 5.15
N ASP A 329 -1.39 -14.73 4.98
CA ASP A 329 -0.43 -15.65 5.60
C ASP A 329 -0.37 -15.53 7.13
N LEU A 330 -1.55 -15.42 7.76
CA LEU A 330 -1.72 -15.27 9.21
C LEU A 330 -2.59 -16.39 9.78
N PHE A 331 -2.17 -16.91 10.93
CA PHE A 331 -2.71 -18.09 11.61
C PHE A 331 -2.92 -17.81 13.09
N GLY A 332 -3.25 -18.84 13.91
CA GLY A 332 -3.39 -18.71 15.35
C GLY A 332 -4.79 -18.34 15.82
N PHE A 333 -5.79 -18.45 14.94
CA PHE A 333 -7.21 -18.30 15.23
C PHE A 333 -8.01 -19.44 14.59
N ASP A 334 -9.21 -19.69 15.08
CA ASP A 334 -10.07 -20.78 14.64
C ASP A 334 -11.48 -20.32 14.25
N ALA A 335 -12.36 -21.28 13.92
CA ALA A 335 -13.72 -21.01 13.47
C ALA A 335 -14.58 -20.26 14.50
N ASP A 336 -14.34 -20.45 15.81
CA ASP A 336 -15.15 -19.90 16.89
C ASP A 336 -14.82 -18.43 17.17
N GLU A 337 -13.68 -17.96 16.68
CA GLU A 337 -13.24 -16.57 16.81
C GLU A 337 -13.73 -15.67 15.66
N ILE A 338 -14.33 -16.25 14.62
CA ILE A 338 -14.78 -15.48 13.45
C ILE A 338 -16.02 -14.64 13.81
N PRO A 339 -15.95 -13.29 13.64
CA PRO A 339 -17.08 -12.43 13.93
C PRO A 339 -18.19 -12.58 12.90
N THR A 340 -19.43 -12.37 13.34
CA THR A 340 -20.60 -12.36 12.46
C THR A 340 -20.77 -11.01 11.77
N PRO A 341 -21.53 -10.94 10.66
CA PRO A 341 -21.85 -9.66 9.99
C PRO A 341 -22.50 -8.62 10.91
N GLU A 342 -23.31 -9.07 11.88
CA GLU A 342 -23.98 -8.20 12.85
C GLU A 342 -22.99 -7.55 13.83
N GLN A 343 -21.86 -8.20 14.08
CA GLN A 343 -20.77 -7.67 14.92
C GLN A 343 -19.85 -6.71 14.16
N MET A 344 -19.89 -6.73 12.82
CA MET A 344 -19.08 -5.87 11.95
C MET A 344 -19.96 -5.18 10.89
N PRO A 345 -20.90 -4.32 11.29
CA PRO A 345 -21.95 -3.80 10.40
C PRO A 345 -21.41 -2.86 9.30
N ASN A 346 -20.24 -2.29 9.48
CA ASN A 346 -19.63 -1.37 8.52
C ASN A 346 -18.66 -2.04 7.55
N LEU A 347 -18.40 -3.35 7.72
CA LEU A 347 -17.44 -4.06 6.88
C LEU A 347 -18.00 -4.21 5.46
N SER A 348 -17.27 -3.68 4.47
CA SER A 348 -17.59 -3.71 3.05
C SER A 348 -16.55 -4.45 2.21
N TRP A 349 -15.35 -4.67 2.76
CA TRP A 349 -14.26 -5.36 2.09
C TRP A 349 -13.59 -6.32 3.08
N PHE A 350 -13.65 -7.62 2.79
CA PHE A 350 -13.15 -8.67 3.65
C PHE A 350 -12.35 -9.71 2.87
N TRP A 351 -11.02 -9.54 2.86
CA TRP A 351 -10.11 -10.39 2.09
C TRP A 351 -9.18 -11.15 3.01
N MET A 352 -9.15 -12.47 2.89
CA MET A 352 -8.19 -13.31 3.60
C MET A 352 -7.62 -14.36 2.67
N THR A 353 -6.30 -14.47 2.69
CA THR A 353 -5.54 -15.41 1.85
C THR A 353 -4.52 -16.15 2.72
N SER A 354 -4.39 -17.46 2.53
CA SER A 354 -3.50 -18.31 3.33
C SER A 354 -3.80 -18.20 4.84
N LEU A 355 -4.90 -18.84 5.25
CA LEU A 355 -5.47 -18.78 6.60
C LEU A 355 -5.91 -20.19 7.03
N PRO A 356 -6.20 -20.45 8.35
CA PRO A 356 -6.71 -21.76 8.80
C PRO A 356 -7.95 -22.22 8.04
N GLU A 357 -8.00 -23.50 7.66
CA GLU A 357 -9.06 -24.05 6.81
C GLU A 357 -10.45 -24.02 7.49
N ASP A 358 -10.52 -24.25 8.78
CA ASP A 358 -11.75 -24.21 9.58
C ASP A 358 -12.30 -22.78 9.69
N ALA A 359 -11.44 -21.79 9.94
CA ALA A 359 -11.76 -20.37 9.93
C ALA A 359 -12.28 -19.94 8.54
N ALA A 360 -11.59 -20.35 7.46
CA ALA A 360 -12.03 -20.07 6.08
C ALA A 360 -13.45 -20.61 5.80
N LYS A 361 -13.76 -21.82 6.28
CA LYS A 361 -15.11 -22.42 6.15
C LYS A 361 -16.14 -21.64 6.97
N ALA A 362 -15.78 -21.22 8.19
CA ALA A 362 -16.65 -20.41 9.05
C ALA A 362 -16.98 -19.05 8.41
N ILE A 363 -15.97 -18.33 7.89
CA ILE A 363 -16.17 -17.07 7.21
C ILE A 363 -17.13 -17.23 6.02
N LYS A 364 -16.86 -18.17 5.11
CA LYS A 364 -17.71 -18.42 3.94
C LYS A 364 -19.16 -18.77 4.32
N ARG A 365 -19.36 -19.44 5.44
CA ARG A 365 -20.70 -19.78 5.96
C ARG A 365 -21.40 -18.56 6.56
N LEU A 366 -20.74 -17.82 7.45
CA LEU A 366 -21.32 -16.70 8.19
C LEU A 366 -21.64 -15.50 7.30
N TRP A 367 -20.76 -15.23 6.33
CA TRP A 367 -20.85 -14.08 5.44
C TRP A 367 -21.55 -14.40 4.10
N LYS A 368 -22.13 -15.61 3.97
CA LYS A 368 -22.88 -16.01 2.78
C LYS A 368 -24.11 -15.14 2.59
N GLY A 369 -24.32 -14.65 1.36
CA GLY A 369 -25.51 -13.86 1.00
C GLY A 369 -25.45 -12.40 1.44
N ARG A 370 -24.27 -11.88 1.71
CA ARG A 370 -23.99 -10.46 2.01
C ARG A 370 -23.39 -9.77 0.78
N PRO A 371 -24.22 -9.38 -0.22
CA PRO A 371 -23.70 -8.79 -1.47
C PRO A 371 -23.08 -7.40 -1.28
N GLU A 372 -23.32 -6.75 -0.13
CA GLU A 372 -22.73 -5.48 0.26
C GLU A 372 -21.26 -5.61 0.66
N VAL A 373 -20.78 -6.84 0.90
CA VAL A 373 -19.38 -7.11 1.30
C VAL A 373 -18.65 -7.79 0.16
N ASP A 374 -17.56 -7.17 -0.31
CA ASP A 374 -16.61 -7.84 -1.20
C ASP A 374 -15.82 -8.87 -0.40
N LEU A 375 -16.25 -10.13 -0.48
CA LEU A 375 -15.72 -11.24 0.29
C LEU A 375 -14.79 -12.10 -0.58
N GLN A 376 -13.50 -12.11 -0.26
CA GLN A 376 -12.52 -12.96 -0.92
C GLN A 376 -11.76 -13.81 0.10
N ILE A 377 -11.98 -15.12 0.08
CA ILE A 377 -11.32 -16.09 0.96
C ILE A 377 -10.64 -17.15 0.09
N THR A 378 -9.31 -17.10 0.05
CA THR A 378 -8.49 -17.93 -0.83
C THR A 378 -7.40 -18.68 -0.07
N LYS A 379 -6.84 -19.71 -0.68
CA LYS A 379 -5.75 -20.55 -0.15
C LYS A 379 -5.95 -20.98 1.33
N PRO A 380 -7.10 -21.63 1.71
CA PRO A 380 -7.25 -22.18 3.06
C PRO A 380 -6.17 -23.26 3.31
N ARG A 381 -5.56 -23.23 4.50
CA ARG A 381 -4.43 -24.09 4.86
C ARG A 381 -4.81 -25.02 6.00
N LYS A 382 -4.44 -26.29 5.85
CA LYS A 382 -4.56 -27.30 6.91
C LYS A 382 -3.41 -27.17 7.91
N PRO A 383 -3.60 -27.62 9.18
CA PRO A 383 -2.54 -27.60 10.18
C PRO A 383 -1.25 -28.29 9.73
N GLU A 384 -1.36 -29.39 9.00
CA GLU A 384 -0.21 -30.15 8.49
C GLU A 384 0.58 -29.35 7.44
N TRP A 385 -0.13 -28.56 6.61
CA TRP A 385 0.52 -27.67 5.65
C TRP A 385 1.34 -26.61 6.38
N LEU A 386 0.75 -25.98 7.40
CA LEU A 386 1.43 -24.96 8.19
C LEU A 386 2.70 -25.51 8.85
N ALA A 387 2.59 -26.66 9.54
CA ALA A 387 3.73 -27.29 10.18
C ALA A 387 4.89 -27.61 9.20
N GLN A 388 4.57 -27.90 7.94
CA GLN A 388 5.57 -28.19 6.91
C GLN A 388 6.15 -26.95 6.23
N ASN A 389 5.45 -25.83 6.24
CA ASN A 389 5.77 -24.63 5.46
C ASN A 389 6.08 -23.38 6.28
N LEU A 390 6.05 -23.47 7.61
CA LEU A 390 6.31 -22.32 8.49
C LEU A 390 7.66 -21.65 8.16
N ASP A 391 8.69 -22.45 7.94
CA ASP A 391 10.05 -22.00 7.61
C ASP A 391 10.39 -22.14 6.11
N ASN A 392 9.37 -22.29 5.25
CA ASN A 392 9.60 -22.48 3.81
C ASN A 392 9.52 -21.14 3.07
N PRO A 393 10.61 -20.58 2.54
CA PRO A 393 10.59 -19.35 1.77
C PRO A 393 9.82 -19.46 0.45
N PHE A 394 9.72 -20.69 -0.11
CA PHE A 394 9.00 -20.98 -1.35
C PHE A 394 7.55 -21.42 -1.13
N ARG A 395 6.94 -21.09 0.01
CA ARG A 395 5.56 -21.51 0.32
C ARG A 395 4.52 -20.90 -0.62
N ASP A 396 4.80 -19.70 -1.15
CA ASP A 396 3.90 -18.98 -2.05
C ASP A 396 3.89 -19.56 -3.47
N TRP A 397 4.91 -20.38 -3.80
CA TRP A 397 4.95 -21.18 -5.03
C TRP A 397 3.85 -22.23 -5.06
N ASP A 398 3.34 -22.65 -3.88
CA ASP A 398 2.24 -23.61 -3.80
C ASP A 398 0.90 -22.95 -4.18
N GLY A 399 0.41 -23.29 -5.38
CA GLY A 399 -0.82 -22.75 -5.95
C GLY A 399 -0.63 -21.43 -6.73
N ALA A 400 0.61 -21.05 -7.04
CA ALA A 400 0.88 -20.03 -8.05
C ALA A 400 0.55 -20.58 -9.46
N GLU A 401 -0.04 -19.76 -10.32
CA GLU A 401 -0.62 -20.19 -11.60
C GLU A 401 0.43 -20.70 -12.58
N HIS A 402 1.61 -20.08 -12.58
CA HIS A 402 2.74 -20.40 -13.47
C HIS A 402 3.73 -21.41 -12.89
N ILE A 403 3.60 -21.78 -11.60
CA ILE A 403 4.52 -22.69 -10.92
C ILE A 403 3.90 -24.07 -10.75
N PRO A 404 4.50 -25.13 -11.35
CA PRO A 404 4.02 -26.49 -11.15
C PRO A 404 4.09 -26.92 -9.67
N ALA A 405 3.04 -27.50 -9.11
CA ALA A 405 2.99 -27.95 -7.72
C ALA A 405 4.14 -28.92 -7.34
N VAL A 406 4.63 -29.72 -8.30
CA VAL A 406 5.79 -30.60 -8.11
C VAL A 406 7.06 -29.79 -7.93
N ALA A 407 7.21 -28.68 -8.64
CA ALA A 407 8.37 -27.79 -8.52
C ALA A 407 8.38 -27.06 -7.18
N ALA A 408 7.24 -26.54 -6.72
CA ALA A 408 7.11 -25.92 -5.39
C ALA A 408 7.53 -26.91 -4.27
N LYS A 409 7.03 -28.15 -4.32
CA LYS A 409 7.43 -29.19 -3.36
C LYS A 409 8.92 -29.52 -3.42
N LYS A 410 9.51 -29.55 -4.62
CA LYS A 410 10.94 -29.82 -4.83
C LYS A 410 11.80 -28.68 -4.30
N ALA A 411 11.42 -27.43 -4.55
CA ALA A 411 12.09 -26.25 -4.01
C ALA A 411 12.11 -26.27 -2.47
N ALA A 412 10.97 -26.46 -1.83
CA ALA A 412 10.84 -26.57 -0.39
C ALA A 412 11.67 -27.74 0.20
N ALA A 413 11.70 -28.89 -0.46
CA ALA A 413 12.49 -30.04 -0.02
C ALA A 413 14.00 -29.75 -0.10
N GLN A 414 14.44 -29.14 -1.21
CA GLN A 414 15.85 -28.79 -1.40
C GLN A 414 16.29 -27.71 -0.39
N TYR A 415 15.48 -26.69 -0.16
CA TYR A 415 15.75 -25.67 0.85
C TYR A 415 15.98 -26.31 2.23
N ARG A 416 15.02 -27.12 2.72
CA ARG A 416 15.13 -27.78 4.03
C ARG A 416 16.37 -28.67 4.12
N LYS A 417 16.70 -29.41 3.06
CA LYS A 417 17.89 -30.26 3.00
C LYS A 417 19.18 -29.44 3.11
N THR A 418 19.30 -28.37 2.32
CA THR A 418 20.48 -27.49 2.32
C THR A 418 20.63 -26.80 3.66
N ARG A 419 19.55 -26.16 4.19
CA ARG A 419 19.55 -25.49 5.49
C ARG A 419 19.98 -26.44 6.62
N SER A 420 19.38 -27.62 6.68
CA SER A 420 19.71 -28.62 7.72
C SER A 420 21.17 -29.04 7.68
N LEU A 421 21.74 -29.23 6.48
CA LEU A 421 23.15 -29.59 6.34
C LEU A 421 24.08 -28.44 6.74
N LEU A 422 23.82 -27.22 6.26
CA LEU A 422 24.62 -26.04 6.64
C LEU A 422 24.61 -25.79 8.15
N MET A 423 23.44 -25.86 8.79
CA MET A 423 23.31 -25.70 10.24
C MET A 423 24.06 -26.79 11.01
N LYS A 424 24.04 -28.05 10.52
CA LYS A 424 24.78 -29.15 11.12
C LYS A 424 26.30 -28.97 11.01
N LEU A 425 26.78 -28.54 9.84
CA LEU A 425 28.19 -28.25 9.61
C LEU A 425 28.69 -27.09 10.48
N ALA A 426 27.85 -26.03 10.61
CA ALA A 426 28.19 -24.90 11.46
C ALA A 426 28.20 -25.26 12.97
N ALA A 427 27.33 -26.18 13.41
CA ALA A 427 27.28 -26.57 14.82
C ALA A 427 28.49 -27.49 15.24
N LYS A 428 29.07 -28.19 14.28
CA LYS A 428 30.24 -29.11 14.52
C LYS A 428 31.18 -29.05 13.31
N PRO A 429 31.93 -27.93 13.17
CA PRO A 429 32.83 -27.80 12.03
C PRO A 429 34.02 -28.76 12.13
N ASP A 430 34.36 -29.38 11.01
CA ASP A 430 35.58 -30.15 10.81
C ASP A 430 36.32 -29.63 9.58
N GLU A 431 37.48 -30.23 9.27
CA GLU A 431 38.31 -29.80 8.13
C GLU A 431 37.60 -29.93 6.76
N SER A 432 36.55 -30.73 6.67
CA SER A 432 35.73 -30.90 5.46
C SER A 432 34.49 -30.03 5.39
N ALA A 433 34.15 -29.31 6.46
CA ALA A 433 32.89 -28.59 6.58
C ALA A 433 32.66 -27.57 5.44
N GLN A 434 33.70 -26.82 5.05
CA GLN A 434 33.61 -25.86 3.94
C GLN A 434 33.35 -26.55 2.59
N ILE A 435 34.00 -27.68 2.35
CA ILE A 435 33.83 -28.46 1.12
C ILE A 435 32.40 -29.00 1.05
N GLN A 436 31.90 -29.58 2.12
CA GLN A 436 30.53 -30.11 2.19
C GLN A 436 29.48 -28.99 2.07
N ALA A 437 29.76 -27.79 2.59
CA ALA A 437 28.89 -26.63 2.40
C ALA A 437 28.84 -26.17 0.94
N LEU A 438 29.99 -26.16 0.24
CA LEU A 438 30.04 -25.83 -1.20
C LEU A 438 29.29 -26.89 -2.05
N GLU A 439 29.37 -28.17 -1.69
CA GLU A 439 28.59 -29.24 -2.33
C GLU A 439 27.08 -29.04 -2.07
N ALA A 440 26.68 -28.66 -0.85
CA ALA A 440 25.29 -28.42 -0.51
C ALA A 440 24.72 -27.26 -1.32
N VAL A 441 25.45 -26.12 -1.43
CA VAL A 441 25.07 -24.98 -2.26
C VAL A 441 25.03 -25.34 -3.73
N SER A 442 26.00 -26.14 -4.22
CA SER A 442 25.98 -26.61 -5.60
C SER A 442 24.73 -27.44 -5.90
N ALA A 443 24.35 -28.36 -5.02
CA ALA A 443 23.13 -29.16 -5.17
C ALA A 443 21.85 -28.30 -5.11
N TYR A 444 21.85 -27.26 -4.29
CA TYR A 444 20.78 -26.26 -4.22
C TYR A 444 20.63 -25.60 -5.59
N THR A 445 21.66 -24.95 -6.08
CA THR A 445 21.65 -24.23 -7.36
C THR A 445 21.24 -25.11 -8.53
N GLN A 446 21.85 -26.30 -8.64
CA GLN A 446 21.54 -27.29 -9.71
C GLN A 446 20.08 -27.78 -9.66
N THR A 447 19.42 -27.73 -8.50
CA THR A 447 18.02 -28.10 -8.40
C THR A 447 17.15 -27.06 -9.08
N PHE A 448 17.45 -25.78 -8.91
CA PHE A 448 16.72 -24.67 -9.53
C PHE A 448 17.07 -24.51 -11.03
N ASN A 449 18.31 -24.72 -11.45
CA ASN A 449 18.68 -24.72 -12.88
C ASN A 449 17.83 -25.69 -13.75
N LYS A 450 17.18 -26.67 -13.13
CA LYS A 450 16.28 -27.62 -13.84
C LYS A 450 14.83 -27.12 -13.94
N MET A 451 14.51 -25.92 -13.40
CA MET A 451 13.17 -25.35 -13.35
C MET A 451 13.05 -24.27 -14.44
N ARG A 452 12.27 -24.54 -15.50
CA ARG A 452 12.20 -23.70 -16.70
C ARG A 452 11.26 -22.47 -16.55
N PHE A 453 10.54 -22.35 -15.46
CA PHE A 453 9.60 -21.26 -15.20
C PHE A 453 10.21 -20.12 -14.40
N ILE A 454 11.47 -20.21 -13.98
CA ILE A 454 12.14 -19.20 -13.17
C ILE A 454 12.31 -17.93 -14.01
N GLU A 455 11.71 -16.85 -13.55
CA GLU A 455 11.85 -15.50 -14.05
C GLU A 455 12.57 -14.62 -13.01
N THR A 456 12.51 -13.31 -13.15
CA THR A 456 13.24 -12.38 -12.27
C THR A 456 12.83 -12.52 -10.80
N GLU A 457 11.52 -12.64 -10.53
CA GLU A 457 10.97 -12.73 -9.17
C GLU A 457 11.42 -14.02 -8.48
N GLU A 458 11.23 -15.16 -9.11
CA GLU A 458 11.64 -16.45 -8.55
C GLU A 458 13.14 -16.55 -8.36
N ARG A 459 13.91 -15.97 -9.26
CA ARG A 459 15.38 -15.90 -9.16
C ARG A 459 15.79 -15.14 -7.89
N ASP A 460 15.17 -14.00 -7.64
CA ASP A 460 15.46 -13.17 -6.49
C ASP A 460 15.04 -13.87 -5.18
N GLU A 461 13.89 -14.56 -5.16
CA GLU A 461 13.47 -15.40 -4.02
C GLU A 461 14.44 -16.55 -3.73
N ILE A 462 14.96 -17.23 -4.76
CA ILE A 462 15.95 -18.31 -4.61
C ILE A 462 17.24 -17.77 -4.01
N TYR A 463 17.71 -16.60 -4.49
CA TYR A 463 18.90 -15.95 -3.97
C TYR A 463 18.72 -15.50 -2.52
N MET A 464 17.62 -14.81 -2.21
CA MET A 464 17.30 -14.38 -0.86
C MET A 464 17.14 -15.54 0.12
N ALA A 465 16.54 -16.65 -0.32
CA ALA A 465 16.44 -17.85 0.50
C ALA A 465 17.82 -18.43 0.86
N LEU A 466 18.78 -18.38 -0.06
CA LEU A 466 20.18 -18.77 0.22
C LEU A 466 20.85 -17.77 1.18
N CYS A 467 20.74 -16.48 0.95
CA CYS A 467 21.27 -15.44 1.85
C CYS A 467 20.76 -15.64 3.28
N ASN A 468 19.45 -15.79 3.46
CA ASN A 468 18.85 -16.03 4.78
C ASN A 468 19.35 -17.30 5.46
N MET A 469 19.63 -18.37 4.70
CA MET A 469 20.27 -19.57 5.27
C MET A 469 21.67 -19.28 5.78
N LEU A 470 22.45 -18.50 5.04
CA LEU A 470 23.83 -18.16 5.39
C LEU A 470 23.91 -17.16 6.53
N ASP A 471 23.02 -16.18 6.57
CA ASP A 471 22.95 -15.17 7.64
C ASP A 471 22.60 -15.81 9.00
N ALA A 472 21.81 -16.89 8.99
CA ALA A 472 21.50 -17.65 10.19
C ALA A 472 22.68 -18.44 10.75
N LEU A 473 23.84 -18.52 10.05
CA LEU A 473 25.03 -19.21 10.50
C LEU A 473 25.97 -18.25 11.24
N PRO A 474 26.73 -18.73 12.25
CA PRO A 474 27.79 -17.96 12.87
C PRO A 474 28.84 -17.47 11.84
N ASP A 475 29.39 -16.27 12.02
CA ASP A 475 30.23 -15.61 11.01
C ASP A 475 31.59 -16.30 10.80
N ASP A 476 32.13 -16.93 11.85
CA ASP A 476 33.51 -17.46 11.85
C ASP A 476 33.64 -18.94 11.47
N VAL A 477 32.51 -19.59 11.09
CA VAL A 477 32.51 -21.06 10.93
C VAL A 477 32.60 -21.50 9.49
N LEU A 478 31.94 -20.83 8.58
CA LEU A 478 31.94 -21.08 7.14
C LEU A 478 32.20 -19.79 6.38
N LYS A 479 32.97 -19.85 5.30
CA LYS A 479 33.23 -18.70 4.45
C LYS A 479 32.01 -18.41 3.57
N LYS A 480 31.08 -17.61 4.08
CA LYS A 480 29.80 -17.26 3.44
C LYS A 480 29.98 -16.69 2.02
N SER A 481 31.00 -15.83 1.81
CA SER A 481 31.32 -15.26 0.51
C SER A 481 31.65 -16.33 -0.56
N GLU A 482 32.45 -17.36 -0.20
CA GLU A 482 32.78 -18.45 -1.11
C GLU A 482 31.53 -19.29 -1.49
N LEU A 483 30.55 -19.39 -0.56
CA LEU A 483 29.29 -20.10 -0.81
C LEU A 483 28.39 -19.30 -1.78
N LEU A 484 28.33 -17.97 -1.62
CA LEU A 484 27.60 -17.10 -2.55
C LEU A 484 28.27 -17.05 -3.93
N GLU A 485 29.59 -16.95 -3.99
CA GLU A 485 30.34 -17.04 -5.26
C GLU A 485 30.07 -18.37 -5.97
N LYS A 486 30.01 -19.47 -5.23
CA LYS A 486 29.70 -20.79 -5.81
C LYS A 486 28.31 -20.85 -6.40
N PHE A 487 27.31 -20.23 -5.73
CA PHE A 487 25.95 -20.10 -6.25
C PHE A 487 25.93 -19.31 -7.55
N GLU A 488 26.56 -18.09 -7.57
CA GLU A 488 26.65 -17.24 -8.74
C GLU A 488 27.34 -17.90 -9.93
N GLN A 489 28.40 -18.66 -9.69
CA GLN A 489 29.12 -19.41 -10.74
C GLN A 489 28.30 -20.51 -11.37
N LEU A 490 27.37 -21.11 -10.64
CA LEU A 490 26.61 -22.28 -11.08
C LEU A 490 25.20 -21.99 -11.54
N ARG A 491 24.65 -20.83 -11.19
CA ARG A 491 23.28 -20.51 -11.59
C ARG A 491 23.16 -20.27 -13.09
N ASP A 492 22.06 -20.77 -13.66
CA ASP A 492 21.75 -20.82 -15.10
C ASP A 492 20.32 -20.27 -15.38
N PHE A 493 19.75 -19.50 -14.41
CA PHE A 493 18.41 -18.92 -14.44
C PHE A 493 18.43 -17.44 -14.13
#